data_325cce12f780c76b7f1bf492de5f92c4
#
_entry.id   325cce12f780c76b7f1bf492de5f92c4
#
_cell.length_a   1.000
_cell.length_b   1.000
_cell.length_c   1.000
_cell.angle_alpha   90.00
_cell.angle_beta   90.00
_cell.angle_gamma   90.00
#
_symmetry.space_group_name_H-M   'P 1'
#
loop_
_entity.id
_entity.type
_entity.pdbx_description
1 polymer ?
#
loop_
_entity_poly.entity_id
_entity_poly.type
_entity_poly.pdbx_seq_one_letter_code
_entity_poly.pdbx_strand_id
1 'polypeptide(L)'
;MKKCFIILFLILNYVNFSFAEDFSKKISEYVSNLIPGEGTSEVSIELRENYKPDFNILGVRQLDKTDNENSFIQFSLFNSEKLNKERYIGNFGYGKRYLSNENMMIAGFNTFLDYDHYGNARASIGGELKNAVLEFSSNYYQKIDNGSSDEEVLDGYDIHLESQVPFLHWADIFYNSYNWDGVDRADIKGTKIGSELILTSHVNLELAYDDKDKKGLEDEWYAKIQFVHPPREDGPTALDGISDTAWNENKDMSDEMLSKVKRNNKIVVEFKGLSTISRTD
;
A
#
# COMPACT_ATOMS: atom_id res chain seq x y z
N MET A 1 16.39 3.15 -14.88
CA MET A 1 16.28 1.70 -15.02
C MET A 1 17.51 0.92 -14.54
N LYS A 2 18.69 1.04 -15.15
CA LYS A 2 19.85 0.17 -14.80
C LYS A 2 20.29 0.25 -13.33
N LYS A 3 20.24 1.41 -12.66
CA LYS A 3 20.67 1.55 -11.25
C LYS A 3 19.69 0.94 -10.26
N CYS A 4 18.37 1.11 -10.44
CA CYS A 4 17.37 0.48 -9.57
C CYS A 4 17.39 -1.05 -9.69
N PHE A 5 17.50 -1.60 -10.89
CA PHE A 5 17.62 -3.03 -11.11
C PHE A 5 18.89 -3.63 -10.50
N ILE A 6 20.02 -2.91 -10.56
CA ILE A 6 21.28 -3.36 -9.96
C ILE A 6 21.17 -3.35 -8.42
N ILE A 7 20.55 -2.33 -7.84
CA ILE A 7 20.32 -2.23 -6.38
C ILE A 7 19.38 -3.35 -5.93
N LEU A 8 18.27 -3.56 -6.65
CA LEU A 8 17.31 -4.64 -6.36
C LEU A 8 18.00 -6.03 -6.46
N PHE A 9 18.78 -6.27 -7.51
CA PHE A 9 19.54 -7.51 -7.71
C PHE A 9 20.58 -7.72 -6.61
N LEU A 10 21.26 -6.66 -6.16
CA LEU A 10 22.19 -6.71 -5.03
C LEU A 10 21.46 -6.99 -3.72
N ILE A 11 20.33 -6.36 -3.45
CA ILE A 11 19.52 -6.60 -2.25
C ILE A 11 19.05 -8.06 -2.24
N LEU A 12 18.51 -8.59 -3.33
CA LEU A 12 18.06 -9.98 -3.43
C LEU A 12 19.17 -11.00 -3.25
N ASN A 13 20.41 -10.68 -3.65
CA ASN A 13 21.56 -11.57 -3.45
C ASN A 13 22.21 -11.45 -2.05
N TYR A 14 22.04 -10.32 -1.36
CA TYR A 14 22.62 -10.09 -0.03
C TYR A 14 21.65 -10.29 1.14
N VAL A 15 20.35 -10.32 0.88
CA VAL A 15 19.36 -10.66 1.91
C VAL A 15 19.47 -12.17 2.18
N ASN A 16 20.37 -12.55 3.11
CA ASN A 16 20.26 -13.85 3.75
C ASN A 16 18.86 -13.95 4.36
N PHE A 17 18.08 -14.96 4.00
CA PHE A 17 16.72 -15.18 4.50
C PHE A 17 16.64 -15.07 6.03
N SER A 18 17.64 -15.54 6.75
CA SER A 18 17.80 -15.42 8.19
C SER A 18 17.88 -13.96 8.68
N PHE A 19 18.52 -13.06 7.94
CA PHE A 19 18.59 -11.63 8.29
C PHE A 19 17.25 -10.94 8.10
N ALA A 20 16.52 -11.26 7.03
CA ALA A 20 15.21 -10.70 6.76
C ALA A 20 14.19 -11.12 7.82
N GLU A 21 14.25 -12.37 8.28
CA GLU A 21 13.43 -12.92 9.36
C GLU A 21 13.73 -12.23 10.70
N ASP A 22 15.00 -12.14 11.11
CA ASP A 22 15.42 -11.47 12.34
C ASP A 22 15.07 -9.97 12.34
N PHE A 23 15.24 -9.31 11.21
CA PHE A 23 14.91 -7.89 11.03
C PHE A 23 13.40 -7.67 11.11
N SER A 24 12.61 -8.45 10.39
CA SER A 24 11.15 -8.43 10.42
C SER A 24 10.63 -8.64 11.85
N LYS A 25 11.15 -9.65 12.55
CA LYS A 25 10.77 -9.96 13.93
C LYS A 25 11.08 -8.81 14.89
N LYS A 26 12.28 -8.25 14.87
CA LYS A 26 12.68 -7.13 15.75
C LYS A 26 11.84 -5.90 15.54
N ILE A 27 11.62 -5.48 14.29
CA ILE A 27 10.80 -4.30 14.00
C ILE A 27 9.36 -4.55 14.41
N SER A 28 8.86 -5.74 14.16
CA SER A 28 7.51 -6.12 14.51
C SER A 28 7.27 -6.14 16.02
N GLU A 29 8.25 -6.61 16.80
CA GLU A 29 8.22 -6.52 18.26
C GLU A 29 8.14 -5.05 18.70
N TYR A 30 8.87 -4.13 18.07
CA TYR A 30 8.75 -2.69 18.35
C TYR A 30 7.37 -2.13 18.02
N VAL A 31 6.82 -2.47 16.84
CA VAL A 31 5.48 -2.01 16.44
C VAL A 31 4.40 -2.59 17.35
N SER A 32 4.50 -3.87 17.71
CA SER A 32 3.55 -4.55 18.61
C SER A 32 3.62 -4.02 20.05
N ASN A 33 4.79 -3.57 20.48
CA ASN A 33 4.94 -2.90 21.77
C ASN A 33 4.37 -1.48 21.80
N LEU A 34 4.40 -0.78 20.65
CA LEU A 34 3.81 0.57 20.53
C LEU A 34 2.28 0.51 20.51
N ILE A 35 1.71 -0.42 19.75
CA ILE A 35 0.26 -0.62 19.64
C ILE A 35 -0.02 -2.12 19.77
N PRO A 36 -0.25 -2.59 20.99
CA PRO A 36 -0.52 -4.01 21.24
C PRO A 36 -1.89 -4.42 20.71
N GLY A 37 -2.05 -5.69 20.43
CA GLY A 37 -3.29 -6.31 19.95
C GLY A 37 -3.05 -7.32 18.86
N GLU A 38 -4.04 -8.17 18.62
CA GLU A 38 -4.03 -9.13 17.52
C GLU A 38 -4.09 -8.39 16.19
N GLY A 39 -3.29 -8.82 15.21
CA GLY A 39 -3.26 -8.24 13.88
C GLY A 39 -1.89 -8.26 13.24
N THR A 40 -1.75 -7.53 12.14
CA THR A 40 -0.55 -7.50 11.31
C THR A 40 0.25 -6.20 11.50
N SER A 41 1.56 -6.32 11.36
CA SER A 41 2.48 -5.19 11.28
C SER A 41 3.32 -5.32 10.01
N GLU A 42 3.51 -4.23 9.31
CA GLU A 42 4.32 -4.17 8.10
C GLU A 42 5.34 -3.04 8.23
N VAL A 43 6.57 -3.31 7.83
CA VAL A 43 7.57 -2.29 7.55
C VAL A 43 7.97 -2.40 6.10
N SER A 44 8.00 -1.29 5.40
CA SER A 44 8.34 -1.30 3.99
C SER A 44 9.34 -0.21 3.61
N ILE A 45 10.10 -0.51 2.57
CA ILE A 45 11.04 0.40 1.91
C ILE A 45 10.63 0.46 0.44
N GLU A 46 10.25 1.65 -0.02
CA GLU A 46 9.90 1.92 -1.41
C GLU A 46 11.04 2.68 -2.08
N LEU A 47 11.54 2.13 -3.17
CA LEU A 47 12.57 2.72 -4.03
C LEU A 47 11.89 3.24 -5.30
N ARG A 48 11.99 4.53 -5.54
CA ARG A 48 11.47 5.20 -6.74
C ARG A 48 12.59 5.76 -7.59
N GLU A 49 12.35 5.84 -8.88
CA GLU A 49 13.28 6.48 -9.80
C GLU A 49 13.40 7.98 -9.45
N ASN A 50 14.63 8.49 -9.31
CA ASN A 50 14.93 9.89 -9.02
C ASN A 50 14.52 10.46 -7.64
N TYR A 51 14.08 9.61 -6.69
CA TYR A 51 13.73 10.00 -5.33
C TYR A 51 14.54 9.23 -4.29
N LYS A 52 14.60 9.79 -3.08
CA LYS A 52 15.12 9.04 -1.93
C LYS A 52 14.18 7.89 -1.57
N PRO A 53 14.69 6.85 -0.91
CA PRO A 53 13.83 5.77 -0.39
C PRO A 53 12.76 6.31 0.55
N ASP A 54 11.52 5.86 0.37
CA ASP A 54 10.44 6.07 1.32
C ASP A 54 10.38 4.89 2.31
N PHE A 55 10.21 5.18 3.59
CA PHE A 55 10.06 4.20 4.66
C PHE A 55 8.65 4.27 5.22
N ASN A 56 8.05 3.13 5.48
CA ASN A 56 6.71 3.06 6.05
C ASN A 56 6.64 2.01 7.15
N ILE A 57 5.93 2.34 8.21
CA ILE A 57 5.51 1.44 9.28
C ILE A 57 3.98 1.44 9.28
N LEU A 58 3.38 0.27 9.18
CA LEU A 58 1.94 0.09 9.16
C LEU A 58 1.54 -0.99 10.15
N GLY A 59 0.42 -0.81 10.82
CA GLY A 59 -0.18 -1.82 11.67
C GLY A 59 -1.69 -1.88 11.48
N VAL A 60 -2.22 -3.09 11.51
CA VAL A 60 -3.66 -3.37 11.58
C VAL A 60 -3.90 -4.08 12.91
N ARG A 61 -4.86 -3.62 13.70
CA ARG A 61 -5.18 -4.20 15.01
C ARG A 61 -6.66 -4.46 15.13
N GLN A 62 -6.99 -5.68 15.54
CA GLN A 62 -8.35 -6.10 15.81
C GLN A 62 -8.95 -5.31 16.98
N LEU A 63 -10.19 -4.86 16.83
CA LEU A 63 -10.97 -4.26 17.90
C LEU A 63 -12.03 -5.24 18.44
N ASP A 64 -12.77 -5.86 17.52
CA ASP A 64 -13.83 -6.79 17.85
C ASP A 64 -13.96 -7.84 16.75
N LYS A 65 -14.29 -9.08 17.12
CA LYS A 65 -14.41 -10.22 16.20
C LYS A 65 -15.58 -11.11 16.60
N THR A 66 -16.34 -11.48 15.62
CA THR A 66 -17.29 -12.62 15.68
C THR A 66 -16.91 -13.64 14.62
N ASP A 67 -17.66 -14.71 14.48
CA ASP A 67 -17.39 -15.74 13.46
C ASP A 67 -17.34 -15.15 12.04
N ASN A 68 -18.21 -14.16 11.74
CA ASN A 68 -18.38 -13.62 10.39
C ASN A 68 -18.06 -12.12 10.27
N GLU A 69 -17.65 -11.47 11.34
CA GLU A 69 -17.36 -10.02 11.32
C GLU A 69 -16.08 -9.73 12.07
N ASN A 70 -15.34 -8.75 11.56
CA ASN A 70 -14.16 -8.21 12.24
C ASN A 70 -14.16 -6.69 12.09
N SER A 71 -13.99 -5.97 13.20
CA SER A 71 -13.69 -4.54 13.19
C SER A 71 -12.25 -4.31 13.61
N PHE A 72 -11.59 -3.38 12.96
CA PHE A 72 -10.17 -3.13 13.16
C PHE A 72 -9.83 -1.64 13.03
N ILE A 73 -8.68 -1.29 13.58
CA ILE A 73 -7.99 -0.04 13.26
C ILE A 73 -6.77 -0.33 12.39
N GLN A 74 -6.50 0.58 11.47
CA GLN A 74 -5.24 0.61 10.73
C GLN A 74 -4.56 1.95 10.95
N PHE A 75 -3.28 1.92 11.19
CA PHE A 75 -2.45 3.11 11.29
C PHE A 75 -1.19 2.94 10.47
N SER A 76 -0.65 4.05 10.00
CA SER A 76 0.68 4.05 9.38
C SER A 76 1.39 5.39 9.61
N LEU A 77 2.70 5.31 9.60
CA LEU A 77 3.60 6.46 9.59
C LEU A 77 4.64 6.25 8.52
N PHE A 78 4.76 7.20 7.61
CA PHE A 78 5.76 7.11 6.56
C PHE A 78 6.36 8.46 6.20
N ASN A 79 7.56 8.42 5.62
CA ASN A 79 8.15 9.58 4.98
C ASN A 79 7.95 9.47 3.47
N SER A 80 7.87 10.62 2.82
CA SER A 80 7.86 10.75 1.36
C SER A 80 8.58 12.01 0.96
N GLU A 81 9.24 12.01 -0.20
CA GLU A 81 9.86 13.21 -0.74
C GLU A 81 9.04 13.71 -1.93
N LYS A 82 8.73 15.01 -1.94
CA LYS A 82 8.12 15.70 -3.08
C LYS A 82 8.77 17.07 -3.27
N LEU A 83 9.25 17.34 -4.48
CA LEU A 83 9.94 18.59 -4.82
C LEU A 83 11.09 18.95 -3.84
N ASN A 84 11.94 17.98 -3.52
CA ASN A 84 13.04 18.08 -2.56
C ASN A 84 12.63 18.48 -1.13
N LYS A 85 11.35 18.33 -0.77
CA LYS A 85 10.83 18.48 0.61
C LYS A 85 10.48 17.12 1.17
N GLU A 86 11.07 16.76 2.30
CA GLU A 86 10.69 15.58 3.05
C GLU A 86 9.35 15.82 3.73
N ARG A 87 8.45 14.84 3.66
CA ARG A 87 7.13 14.88 4.24
C ARG A 87 6.89 13.63 5.09
N TYR A 88 6.50 13.85 6.34
CA TYR A 88 6.07 12.78 7.25
C TYR A 88 4.55 12.79 7.31
N ILE A 89 3.94 11.64 7.07
CA ILE A 89 2.49 11.48 7.01
C ILE A 89 2.08 10.37 7.96
N GLY A 90 1.11 10.68 8.83
CA GLY A 90 0.41 9.74 9.67
C GLY A 90 -0.98 9.47 9.12
N ASN A 91 -1.38 8.20 9.08
CA ASN A 91 -2.72 7.76 8.74
C ASN A 91 -3.31 7.00 9.93
N PHE A 92 -4.58 7.22 10.18
CA PHE A 92 -5.34 6.46 11.17
C PHE A 92 -6.73 6.17 10.63
N GLY A 93 -7.15 4.92 10.67
CA GLY A 93 -8.43 4.50 10.12
C GLY A 93 -9.11 3.43 10.95
N TYR A 94 -10.41 3.33 10.71
CA TYR A 94 -11.29 2.28 11.21
C TYR A 94 -11.88 1.54 10.04
N GLY A 95 -11.98 0.22 10.15
CA GLY A 95 -12.64 -0.63 9.17
C GLY A 95 -13.48 -1.71 9.81
N LYS A 96 -14.44 -2.20 9.04
CA LYS A 96 -15.23 -3.36 9.38
C LYS A 96 -15.36 -4.27 8.17
N ARG A 97 -15.13 -5.56 8.37
CA ARG A 97 -15.20 -6.63 7.36
C ARG A 97 -16.22 -7.67 7.73
N TYR A 98 -16.87 -8.19 6.72
CA TYR A 98 -17.86 -9.25 6.78
C TYR A 98 -17.37 -10.42 5.95
N LEU A 99 -17.31 -11.60 6.57
CA LEU A 99 -16.92 -12.85 5.96
C LEU A 99 -18.18 -13.60 5.53
N SER A 100 -18.19 -14.16 4.32
CA SER A 100 -19.29 -15.01 3.85
C SER A 100 -19.38 -16.30 4.69
N ASN A 101 -20.56 -16.95 4.70
CA ASN A 101 -20.81 -18.17 5.49
C ASN A 101 -19.87 -19.35 5.16
N GLU A 102 -19.26 -19.34 3.97
CA GLU A 102 -18.32 -20.39 3.53
C GLU A 102 -16.87 -19.91 3.59
N ASN A 103 -16.61 -18.78 4.24
CA ASN A 103 -15.29 -18.14 4.32
C ASN A 103 -14.63 -17.86 2.95
N MET A 104 -15.42 -17.77 1.89
CA MET A 104 -14.90 -17.63 0.53
C MET A 104 -14.73 -16.17 0.08
N MET A 105 -15.40 -15.23 0.76
CA MET A 105 -15.43 -13.84 0.34
C MET A 105 -15.50 -12.90 1.54
N ILE A 106 -14.78 -11.79 1.44
CA ILE A 106 -14.83 -10.65 2.37
C ILE A 106 -15.46 -9.46 1.65
N ALA A 107 -16.41 -8.80 2.33
CA ALA A 107 -16.87 -7.46 1.99
C ALA A 107 -16.51 -6.53 3.15
N GLY A 108 -15.94 -5.36 2.86
CA GLY A 108 -15.50 -4.43 3.89
C GLY A 108 -15.77 -2.98 3.55
N PHE A 109 -15.80 -2.16 4.58
CA PHE A 109 -15.76 -0.71 4.45
C PHE A 109 -14.77 -0.12 5.45
N ASN A 110 -14.25 1.07 5.14
CA ASN A 110 -13.27 1.74 5.96
C ASN A 110 -13.41 3.26 5.88
N THR A 111 -12.84 3.93 6.87
CA THR A 111 -12.69 5.39 6.89
C THR A 111 -11.34 5.74 7.50
N PHE A 112 -10.70 6.79 6.98
CA PHE A 112 -9.37 7.22 7.45
C PHE A 112 -9.31 8.73 7.62
N LEU A 113 -8.39 9.13 8.51
CA LEU A 113 -7.84 10.48 8.65
C LEU A 113 -6.36 10.42 8.35
N ASP A 114 -5.92 11.30 7.46
CA ASP A 114 -4.52 11.46 7.07
C ASP A 114 -4.06 12.86 7.49
N TYR A 115 -2.87 12.94 8.06
CA TYR A 115 -2.28 14.19 8.52
C TYR A 115 -0.79 14.20 8.21
N ASP A 116 -0.28 15.32 7.71
CA ASP A 116 1.16 15.49 7.51
C ASP A 116 1.74 16.59 8.42
N HIS A 117 3.06 16.58 8.56
CA HIS A 117 3.75 17.53 9.45
C HIS A 117 3.73 18.99 8.96
N TYR A 118 3.25 19.27 7.74
CA TYR A 118 2.98 20.63 7.24
C TYR A 118 1.57 21.11 7.62
N GLY A 119 0.77 20.26 8.29
CA GLY A 119 -0.57 20.57 8.73
C GLY A 119 -1.67 20.24 7.72
N ASN A 120 -1.34 19.65 6.57
CA ASN A 120 -2.35 19.18 5.62
C ASN A 120 -3.14 18.03 6.21
N ALA A 121 -4.45 18.05 6.05
CA ALA A 121 -5.36 17.04 6.56
C ALA A 121 -6.36 16.59 5.51
N ARG A 122 -6.62 15.26 5.46
CA ARG A 122 -7.54 14.62 4.52
C ARG A 122 -8.31 13.51 5.22
N ALA A 123 -9.60 13.37 4.89
CA ALA A 123 -10.40 12.20 5.24
C ALA A 123 -10.60 11.30 4.02
N SER A 124 -10.90 10.03 4.25
CA SER A 124 -11.35 9.14 3.19
C SER A 124 -12.37 8.13 3.68
N ILE A 125 -13.18 7.63 2.75
CA ILE A 125 -14.05 6.48 2.90
C ILE A 125 -13.73 5.49 1.79
N GLY A 126 -13.83 4.21 2.08
CA GLY A 126 -13.55 3.15 1.12
C GLY A 126 -14.39 1.91 1.30
N GLY A 127 -14.47 1.13 0.24
CA GLY A 127 -15.09 -0.19 0.22
C GLY A 127 -14.18 -1.21 -0.46
N GLU A 128 -14.31 -2.47 -0.06
CA GLU A 128 -13.53 -3.58 -0.59
C GLU A 128 -14.36 -4.85 -0.73
N LEU A 129 -14.03 -5.62 -1.74
CA LEU A 129 -14.53 -6.99 -1.97
C LEU A 129 -13.32 -7.86 -2.30
N LYS A 130 -13.18 -8.98 -1.59
CA LYS A 130 -12.05 -9.89 -1.78
C LYS A 130 -12.52 -11.33 -1.80
N ASN A 131 -11.88 -12.13 -2.60
CA ASN A 131 -11.90 -13.59 -2.51
C ASN A 131 -10.48 -14.13 -2.74
N ALA A 132 -10.32 -15.44 -2.82
CA ALA A 132 -9.02 -16.09 -2.97
C ALA A 132 -8.25 -15.69 -4.24
N VAL A 133 -8.93 -15.19 -5.27
CA VAL A 133 -8.36 -14.93 -6.61
C VAL A 133 -8.39 -13.45 -6.97
N LEU A 134 -9.40 -12.71 -6.50
CA LEU A 134 -9.65 -11.33 -6.88
C LEU A 134 -9.83 -10.43 -5.66
N GLU A 135 -9.23 -9.25 -5.70
CA GLU A 135 -9.50 -8.15 -4.77
C GLU A 135 -9.90 -6.91 -5.56
N PHE A 136 -10.98 -6.28 -5.15
CA PHE A 136 -11.44 -4.99 -5.63
C PHE A 136 -11.55 -4.04 -4.45
N SER A 137 -11.01 -2.82 -4.57
CA SER A 137 -11.24 -1.75 -3.62
C SER A 137 -11.42 -0.41 -4.32
N SER A 138 -12.15 0.49 -3.67
CA SER A 138 -12.31 1.87 -4.12
C SER A 138 -12.34 2.80 -2.92
N ASN A 139 -11.65 3.94 -3.03
CA ASN A 139 -11.56 4.94 -1.98
C ASN A 139 -11.87 6.31 -2.54
N TYR A 140 -12.60 7.12 -1.78
CA TYR A 140 -12.83 8.53 -2.03
C TYR A 140 -12.14 9.35 -0.93
N TYR A 141 -11.46 10.40 -1.33
CA TYR A 141 -10.66 11.26 -0.48
C TYR A 141 -11.18 12.69 -0.52
N GLN A 142 -11.31 13.28 0.65
CA GLN A 142 -11.79 14.66 0.80
C GLN A 142 -10.83 15.45 1.67
N LYS A 143 -10.44 16.62 1.19
CA LYS A 143 -9.69 17.60 1.94
C LYS A 143 -10.44 18.02 3.21
N ILE A 144 -9.71 18.11 4.32
CA ILE A 144 -10.17 18.71 5.57
C ILE A 144 -9.52 20.08 5.74
N ASP A 145 -8.19 20.14 5.61
CA ASP A 145 -7.43 21.38 5.86
C ASP A 145 -6.17 21.44 5.01
N ASN A 146 -5.75 22.67 4.72
CA ASN A 146 -4.49 23.02 4.10
C ASN A 146 -3.57 23.61 5.16
N GLY A 147 -2.55 22.91 5.57
CA GLY A 147 -1.65 23.35 6.62
C GLY A 147 -0.76 24.53 6.24
N SER A 148 -0.44 24.69 4.96
CA SER A 148 0.39 25.76 4.43
C SER A 148 -0.36 26.57 3.39
N SER A 149 -0.17 27.88 3.37
CA SER A 149 -0.74 28.78 2.35
C SER A 149 -0.25 28.45 0.93
N ASP A 150 0.89 27.76 0.82
CA ASP A 150 1.53 27.44 -0.46
C ASP A 150 1.09 26.10 -1.04
N GLU A 151 0.31 25.34 -0.29
CA GLU A 151 -0.19 24.02 -0.69
C GLU A 151 -1.71 23.97 -0.68
N GLU A 152 -2.28 23.17 -1.58
CA GLU A 152 -3.70 22.83 -1.64
C GLU A 152 -3.84 21.32 -1.66
N VAL A 153 -4.50 20.75 -0.65
CA VAL A 153 -4.83 19.32 -0.61
C VAL A 153 -5.90 19.04 -1.65
N LEU A 154 -5.72 18.00 -2.44
CA LEU A 154 -6.64 17.64 -3.51
C LEU A 154 -7.64 16.58 -3.04
N ASP A 155 -8.90 16.78 -3.38
CA ASP A 155 -9.93 15.75 -3.36
C ASP A 155 -9.66 14.76 -4.49
N GLY A 156 -10.21 13.55 -4.39
CA GLY A 156 -10.03 12.57 -5.45
C GLY A 156 -10.51 11.18 -5.09
N TYR A 157 -10.22 10.23 -5.96
CA TYR A 157 -10.54 8.83 -5.73
C TYR A 157 -9.49 7.91 -6.34
N ASP A 158 -9.47 6.68 -5.87
CA ASP A 158 -8.78 5.57 -6.53
C ASP A 158 -9.68 4.33 -6.62
N ILE A 159 -9.36 3.50 -7.62
CA ILE A 159 -9.95 2.19 -7.84
C ILE A 159 -8.81 1.21 -8.01
N HIS A 160 -8.81 0.15 -7.25
CA HIS A 160 -7.80 -0.91 -7.27
C HIS A 160 -8.44 -2.25 -7.63
N LEU A 161 -7.83 -2.96 -8.55
CA LEU A 161 -8.17 -4.33 -8.93
C LEU A 161 -6.89 -5.15 -8.87
N GLU A 162 -6.94 -6.28 -8.17
CA GLU A 162 -5.83 -7.21 -8.04
C GLU A 162 -6.31 -8.62 -8.31
N SER A 163 -5.48 -9.42 -8.96
CA SER A 163 -5.78 -10.81 -9.28
C SER A 163 -4.56 -11.68 -9.12
N GLN A 164 -4.76 -12.86 -8.57
CA GLN A 164 -3.75 -13.90 -8.53
C GLN A 164 -3.27 -14.23 -9.94
N VAL A 165 -1.97 -14.50 -10.12
CA VAL A 165 -1.42 -14.98 -11.39
C VAL A 165 -1.68 -16.49 -11.52
N PRO A 166 -2.27 -16.96 -12.65
CA PRO A 166 -2.53 -18.37 -12.85
C PRO A 166 -1.28 -19.24 -12.64
N PHE A 167 -1.41 -20.32 -11.89
CA PHE A 167 -0.34 -21.27 -11.53
C PHE A 167 0.77 -20.73 -10.64
N LEU A 168 0.76 -19.41 -10.31
CA LEU A 168 1.71 -18.76 -9.41
C LEU A 168 0.94 -18.18 -8.24
N HIS A 169 0.49 -19.02 -7.31
CA HIS A 169 -0.38 -18.62 -6.20
C HIS A 169 0.29 -17.65 -5.22
N TRP A 170 1.60 -17.43 -5.35
CA TRP A 170 2.40 -16.48 -4.58
C TRP A 170 2.59 -15.13 -5.30
N ALA A 171 1.98 -14.96 -6.49
CA ALA A 171 2.11 -13.76 -7.29
C ALA A 171 0.73 -13.19 -7.64
N ASP A 172 0.58 -11.89 -7.43
CA ASP A 172 -0.58 -11.12 -7.82
C ASP A 172 -0.19 -10.05 -8.84
N ILE A 173 -1.10 -9.74 -9.75
CA ILE A 173 -1.00 -8.58 -10.63
C ILE A 173 -2.09 -7.59 -10.25
N PHE A 174 -1.77 -6.31 -10.27
CA PHE A 174 -2.73 -5.29 -9.94
C PHE A 174 -2.79 -4.16 -10.97
N TYR A 175 -3.95 -3.53 -11.00
CA TYR A 175 -4.27 -2.31 -11.71
C TYR A 175 -4.87 -1.33 -10.71
N ASN A 176 -4.32 -0.12 -10.64
CA ASN A 176 -4.88 0.96 -9.84
C ASN A 176 -5.05 2.20 -10.71
N SER A 177 -6.26 2.76 -10.77
CA SER A 177 -6.55 4.02 -11.46
C SER A 177 -6.93 5.07 -10.43
N TYR A 178 -6.45 6.30 -10.60
CA TYR A 178 -6.72 7.40 -9.69
C TYR A 178 -7.00 8.70 -10.43
N ASN A 179 -7.78 9.57 -9.77
CA ASN A 179 -8.01 10.96 -10.18
C ASN A 179 -7.97 11.87 -8.95
N TRP A 180 -7.21 12.94 -9.03
CA TRP A 180 -7.13 14.00 -8.03
C TRP A 180 -7.57 15.29 -8.68
N ASP A 181 -8.60 15.93 -8.12
CA ASP A 181 -9.25 17.10 -8.68
C ASP A 181 -8.34 18.33 -8.47
N GLY A 182 -7.82 18.89 -9.55
CA GLY A 182 -7.00 20.09 -9.53
C GLY A 182 -7.84 21.30 -9.16
N VAL A 183 -7.29 22.20 -8.32
CA VAL A 183 -7.99 23.44 -7.91
C VAL A 183 -7.62 24.60 -8.83
N ASP A 184 -6.34 24.89 -8.98
CA ASP A 184 -5.83 25.94 -9.86
C ASP A 184 -5.25 25.37 -11.16
N ARG A 185 -5.13 24.05 -11.28
CA ARG A 185 -4.54 23.31 -12.40
C ARG A 185 -5.44 22.20 -12.87
N ALA A 186 -5.06 21.58 -13.99
CA ALA A 186 -5.72 20.35 -14.47
C ALA A 186 -5.60 19.23 -13.43
N ASP A 187 -6.58 18.36 -13.42
CA ASP A 187 -6.58 17.13 -12.61
C ASP A 187 -5.30 16.32 -12.78
N ILE A 188 -4.93 15.60 -11.73
CA ILE A 188 -3.85 14.61 -11.76
C ILE A 188 -4.50 13.25 -11.90
N LYS A 189 -4.39 12.67 -13.09
CA LYS A 189 -4.88 11.31 -13.39
C LYS A 189 -3.71 10.40 -13.65
N GLY A 190 -3.90 9.12 -13.38
CA GLY A 190 -2.90 8.13 -13.72
C GLY A 190 -3.37 6.72 -13.47
N THR A 191 -2.50 5.81 -13.88
CA THR A 191 -2.73 4.38 -13.79
C THR A 191 -1.45 3.70 -13.32
N LYS A 192 -1.57 2.87 -12.28
CA LYS A 192 -0.48 2.00 -11.82
C LYS A 192 -0.77 0.57 -12.22
N ILE A 193 0.22 -0.07 -12.82
CA ILE A 193 0.17 -1.49 -13.15
C ILE A 193 1.39 -2.13 -12.49
N GLY A 194 1.16 -3.23 -11.79
CA GLY A 194 2.25 -3.87 -11.07
C GLY A 194 1.98 -5.30 -10.67
N SER A 195 2.90 -5.84 -9.89
CA SER A 195 2.80 -7.16 -9.30
C SER A 195 3.22 -7.11 -7.83
N GLU A 196 2.54 -7.87 -6.99
CA GLU A 196 2.94 -8.18 -5.63
C GLU A 196 3.37 -9.65 -5.57
N LEU A 197 4.58 -9.90 -5.08
CA LEU A 197 5.20 -11.22 -5.04
C LEU A 197 5.46 -11.60 -3.58
N ILE A 198 4.92 -12.72 -3.13
CA ILE A 198 5.15 -13.27 -1.80
C ILE A 198 6.44 -14.10 -1.87
N LEU A 199 7.58 -13.49 -1.53
CA LEU A 199 8.86 -14.17 -1.63
C LEU A 199 9.05 -15.22 -0.54
N THR A 200 8.61 -14.88 0.68
CA THR A 200 8.62 -15.78 1.86
C THR A 200 7.42 -15.45 2.74
N SER A 201 7.19 -16.22 3.80
CA SER A 201 6.13 -15.92 4.79
C SER A 201 6.26 -14.52 5.45
N HIS A 202 7.44 -13.91 5.41
CA HIS A 202 7.74 -12.61 6.03
C HIS A 202 7.99 -11.48 5.02
N VAL A 203 8.28 -11.79 3.76
CA VAL A 203 8.78 -10.80 2.79
C VAL A 203 7.96 -10.80 1.52
N ASN A 204 7.43 -9.62 1.18
CA ASN A 204 6.83 -9.36 -0.13
C ASN A 204 7.68 -8.39 -0.93
N LEU A 205 7.58 -8.48 -2.23
CA LEU A 205 8.13 -7.54 -3.19
C LEU A 205 7.03 -7.04 -4.10
N GLU A 206 6.82 -5.72 -4.13
CA GLU A 206 5.93 -5.06 -5.06
C GLU A 206 6.75 -4.32 -6.12
N LEU A 207 6.42 -4.54 -7.39
CA LEU A 207 7.02 -3.88 -8.53
C LEU A 207 5.92 -3.22 -9.35
N ALA A 208 6.04 -1.93 -9.66
CA ALA A 208 5.01 -1.27 -10.45
C ALA A 208 5.55 -0.13 -11.32
N TYR A 209 4.73 0.21 -12.30
CA TYR A 209 4.87 1.37 -13.17
C TYR A 209 3.66 2.28 -12.99
N ASP A 210 3.92 3.55 -12.73
CA ASP A 210 2.91 4.61 -12.57
C ASP A 210 2.94 5.52 -13.81
N ASP A 211 1.93 5.37 -14.66
CA ASP A 211 1.69 6.19 -15.86
C ASP A 211 0.81 7.38 -15.49
N LYS A 212 1.32 8.60 -15.69
CA LYS A 212 0.68 9.84 -15.27
C LYS A 212 0.24 10.68 -16.46
N ASP A 213 -1.05 10.83 -16.64
CA ASP A 213 -1.67 11.57 -17.78
C ASP A 213 -1.38 13.07 -17.80
N LYS A 214 -0.69 13.64 -16.81
CA LYS A 214 -0.48 15.07 -16.70
C LYS A 214 0.84 15.51 -17.33
N LYS A 215 0.79 16.46 -18.26
CA LYS A 215 2.00 17.14 -18.78
C LYS A 215 2.84 17.75 -17.64
N GLY A 216 4.12 17.37 -17.57
CA GLY A 216 5.06 17.85 -16.56
C GLY A 216 5.15 16.97 -15.29
N LEU A 217 4.42 15.86 -15.23
CA LEU A 217 4.70 14.76 -14.32
C LEU A 217 5.34 13.63 -15.14
N GLU A 218 6.42 13.08 -14.63
CA GLU A 218 7.09 11.95 -15.26
C GLU A 218 6.48 10.64 -14.76
N ASP A 219 6.35 9.70 -15.66
CA ASP A 219 6.05 8.31 -15.32
C ASP A 219 7.20 7.75 -14.48
N GLU A 220 6.89 6.83 -13.58
CA GLU A 220 7.92 6.28 -12.72
C GLU A 220 7.76 4.79 -12.45
N TRP A 221 8.91 4.12 -12.35
CA TRP A 221 8.99 2.78 -11.80
C TRP A 221 9.28 2.85 -10.30
N TYR A 222 8.64 1.97 -9.55
CA TYR A 222 9.02 1.76 -8.16
C TYR A 222 9.13 0.26 -7.82
N ALA A 223 9.92 -0.01 -6.79
CA ALA A 223 10.05 -1.31 -6.17
C ALA A 223 9.87 -1.13 -4.66
N LYS A 224 9.03 -1.93 -4.03
CA LYS A 224 8.78 -1.86 -2.60
C LYS A 224 8.98 -3.23 -1.96
N ILE A 225 9.88 -3.30 -0.99
CA ILE A 225 10.10 -4.47 -0.15
C ILE A 225 9.30 -4.27 1.13
N GLN A 226 8.53 -5.29 1.51
CA GLN A 226 7.66 -5.28 2.68
C GLN A 226 8.03 -6.44 3.59
N PHE A 227 8.21 -6.14 4.87
CA PHE A 227 8.42 -7.11 5.94
C PHE A 227 7.15 -7.19 6.77
N VAL A 228 6.56 -8.38 6.86
CA VAL A 228 5.27 -8.63 7.48
C VAL A 228 5.41 -9.46 8.74
N HIS A 229 4.64 -9.15 9.76
CA HIS A 229 4.56 -9.90 11.00
C HIS A 229 3.11 -9.87 11.57
N PRO A 230 2.56 -10.95 12.12
CA PRO A 230 3.15 -12.29 12.11
C PRO A 230 3.38 -12.82 10.70
N PRO A 231 4.24 -13.84 10.54
CA PRO A 231 4.40 -14.49 9.25
C PRO A 231 3.07 -15.08 8.77
N ARG A 232 2.89 -15.17 7.49
CA ARG A 232 1.79 -15.95 6.92
C ARG A 232 2.05 -17.43 7.20
N GLU A 233 1.17 -18.09 7.95
CA GLU A 233 1.41 -19.47 8.39
C GLU A 233 1.23 -20.48 7.24
N ASP A 234 0.25 -20.30 6.37
CA ASP A 234 -0.14 -21.29 5.33
C ASP A 234 -0.29 -20.70 3.91
N GLY A 235 0.28 -19.52 3.65
CA GLY A 235 0.20 -18.87 2.34
C GLY A 235 1.28 -19.35 1.37
N PRO A 236 0.98 -19.47 0.06
CA PRO A 236 1.97 -19.81 -0.95
C PRO A 236 3.05 -18.72 -1.04
N THR A 237 4.29 -19.16 -1.25
CA THR A 237 5.47 -18.33 -1.40
C THR A 237 6.21 -18.66 -2.71
N ALA A 238 7.13 -17.81 -3.13
CA ALA A 238 7.95 -18.07 -4.32
C ALA A 238 8.76 -19.39 -4.23
N LEU A 239 8.96 -19.91 -3.03
CA LEU A 239 9.65 -21.20 -2.80
C LEU A 239 8.78 -22.39 -3.22
N ASP A 240 7.46 -22.23 -3.27
CA ASP A 240 6.52 -23.28 -3.69
C ASP A 240 6.50 -23.46 -5.22
N GLY A 241 7.06 -22.50 -5.95
CA GLY A 241 7.21 -22.59 -7.40
C GLY A 241 5.89 -22.49 -8.15
N ILE A 242 5.69 -23.38 -9.14
CA ILE A 242 4.52 -23.42 -10.01
C ILE A 242 3.53 -24.45 -9.45
N SER A 243 2.28 -24.03 -9.26
CA SER A 243 1.18 -24.87 -8.79
C SER A 243 0.61 -25.75 -9.91
N ASP A 244 0.01 -26.89 -9.53
CA ASP A 244 -0.72 -27.76 -10.46
C ASP A 244 -2.11 -27.23 -10.82
N THR A 245 -2.66 -26.28 -10.03
CA THR A 245 -3.96 -25.63 -10.26
C THR A 245 -3.79 -24.18 -10.69
N ALA A 246 -4.65 -23.71 -11.60
CA ALA A 246 -4.57 -22.33 -12.07
C ALA A 246 -4.83 -21.32 -10.95
N TRP A 247 -5.77 -21.61 -10.05
CA TRP A 247 -6.21 -20.71 -9.00
C TRP A 247 -6.27 -21.41 -7.66
N ASN A 248 -6.03 -20.67 -6.56
CA ASN A 248 -6.23 -21.13 -5.19
C ASN A 248 -7.65 -20.80 -4.70
N GLU A 249 -8.65 -21.33 -5.39
CA GLU A 249 -10.07 -20.98 -5.17
C GLU A 249 -10.60 -21.35 -3.78
N ASN A 250 -10.01 -22.34 -3.11
CA ASN A 250 -10.47 -22.87 -1.83
C ASN A 250 -9.75 -22.23 -0.61
N LYS A 251 -9.07 -21.09 -0.79
CA LYS A 251 -8.43 -20.39 0.32
C LYS A 251 -9.49 -19.92 1.32
N ASP A 252 -9.30 -20.23 2.60
CA ASP A 252 -10.09 -19.64 3.68
C ASP A 252 -9.73 -18.16 3.81
N MET A 253 -10.71 -17.29 3.62
CA MET A 253 -10.51 -15.83 3.67
C MET A 253 -10.51 -15.26 5.09
N SER A 254 -10.73 -16.08 6.12
CA SER A 254 -10.67 -15.63 7.51
C SER A 254 -9.31 -15.05 7.90
N ASP A 255 -8.23 -15.57 7.31
CA ASP A 255 -6.86 -15.10 7.53
C ASP A 255 -6.60 -13.69 6.94
N GLU A 256 -7.43 -13.28 5.97
CA GLU A 256 -7.35 -11.96 5.34
C GLU A 256 -8.20 -10.88 6.06
N MET A 257 -8.89 -11.24 7.13
CA MET A 257 -9.75 -10.31 7.87
C MET A 257 -8.96 -9.16 8.55
N LEU A 258 -7.66 -9.34 8.75
CA LEU A 258 -6.73 -8.33 9.28
C LEU A 258 -5.63 -7.93 8.27
N SER A 259 -5.82 -8.23 6.99
CA SER A 259 -4.94 -7.70 5.93
C SER A 259 -5.07 -6.18 5.84
N LYS A 260 -4.04 -5.50 5.34
CA LYS A 260 -4.07 -4.03 5.15
C LYS A 260 -5.15 -3.61 4.14
N VAL A 261 -5.72 -2.43 4.35
CA VAL A 261 -6.62 -1.79 3.37
C VAL A 261 -5.79 -1.27 2.21
N LYS A 262 -6.18 -1.62 0.98
CA LYS A 262 -5.56 -1.12 -0.26
C LYS A 262 -6.09 0.31 -0.53
N ARG A 263 -5.23 1.32 -0.34
CA ARG A 263 -5.57 2.74 -0.51
C ARG A 263 -4.34 3.60 -0.76
N ASN A 264 -4.53 4.83 -1.23
CA ASN A 264 -3.44 5.79 -1.28
C ASN A 264 -3.23 6.45 0.09
N ASN A 265 -2.10 6.16 0.73
CA ASN A 265 -1.73 6.73 2.03
C ASN A 265 -1.04 8.10 1.92
N LYS A 266 -0.58 8.51 0.73
CA LYS A 266 0.11 9.78 0.51
C LYS A 266 -0.91 10.90 0.30
N ILE A 267 -0.81 12.02 1.05
CA ILE A 267 -1.63 13.22 0.81
C ILE A 267 -1.16 13.85 -0.49
N VAL A 268 -2.08 13.97 -1.45
CA VAL A 268 -1.79 14.60 -2.75
C VAL A 268 -2.06 16.10 -2.62
N VAL A 269 -1.07 16.91 -2.98
CA VAL A 269 -1.14 18.37 -2.89
C VAL A 269 -0.78 19.02 -4.22
N GLU A 270 -1.40 20.17 -4.49
CA GLU A 270 -1.03 21.12 -5.51
C GLU A 270 -0.27 22.29 -4.88
N PHE A 271 0.81 22.76 -5.52
CA PHE A 271 1.56 23.91 -5.03
C PHE A 271 1.06 25.18 -5.70
N LYS A 272 0.65 26.18 -4.89
CA LYS A 272 0.22 27.50 -5.35
C LYS A 272 1.44 28.28 -5.84
N GLY A 273 1.29 29.02 -6.93
CA GLY A 273 2.31 29.95 -7.42
C GLY A 273 3.53 29.36 -8.15
N LEU A 274 3.67 28.05 -8.25
CA LEU A 274 4.65 27.45 -9.14
C LEU A 274 4.09 27.42 -10.57
N SER A 275 4.38 28.46 -11.37
CA SER A 275 4.35 28.29 -12.81
C SER A 275 5.31 27.14 -13.16
N THR A 276 4.85 26.20 -13.98
CA THR A 276 5.68 25.12 -14.51
C THR A 276 6.90 25.72 -15.23
N ILE A 277 7.99 25.90 -14.56
CA ILE A 277 9.28 26.03 -15.22
C ILE A 277 9.68 24.60 -15.50
N SER A 278 9.37 24.14 -16.72
CA SER A 278 10.06 23.00 -17.29
C SER A 278 11.53 23.38 -17.32
N ARG A 279 12.31 22.87 -16.41
CA ARG A 279 13.73 22.92 -16.52
C ARG A 279 14.14 21.88 -17.55
N THR A 280 14.28 22.33 -18.76
CA THR A 280 15.18 21.71 -19.74
C THR A 280 16.60 22.02 -19.27
N ASP A 281 17.29 20.99 -18.71
CA ASP A 281 18.73 20.78 -18.79
C ASP A 281 19.06 19.36 -18.28
#